data_6e24fcc58766d0c96891170562a8bc4f
#
_entry.id   6e24fcc58766d0c96891170562a8bc4f
#
_cell.length_a   1.000
_cell.length_b   1.000
_cell.length_c   1.000
_cell.angle_alpha   90.00
_cell.angle_beta   90.00
_cell.angle_gamma   90.00
#
_symmetry.space_group_name_H-M   'P 1'
#
loop_
_entity.id
_entity.type
_entity.pdbx_description
1 polymer ?
#
loop_
_entity_poly.entity_id
_entity_poly.type
_entity_poly.pdbx_seq_one_letter_code
_entity_poly.pdbx_strand_id
1 'polypeptide(L)'
;MVQELDSGKLMFSSGNNDECYTPDYGVKPILKYIPEGATVWCPFDTIDSEFTRQISKQNKVIATHISMGIDFFDFEPEYWDIIVSNPPFTNKRKYFERALSFGKPFALIMTNTWLNDSAPKQLFKDKDLQLLMFDKRMKFISPDGRDNDKITSVSYTHLTLPTKNEV
;
A
#
# COMPACT_ATOMS: atom_id res chain seq x y z
N MET A 1 22.61 -3.94 -29.80
CA MET A 1 21.42 -3.19 -29.38
C MET A 1 20.81 -3.96 -28.23
N VAL A 2 21.06 -3.50 -27.00
CA VAL A 2 20.39 -4.04 -25.83
C VAL A 2 18.99 -3.44 -25.87
N GLN A 3 17.96 -4.25 -26.16
CA GLN A 3 16.59 -3.83 -25.91
C GLN A 3 16.48 -3.60 -24.41
N GLU A 4 16.32 -2.35 -24.00
CA GLU A 4 15.78 -2.06 -22.69
C GLU A 4 14.46 -2.79 -22.57
N LEU A 5 14.46 -3.87 -21.78
CA LEU A 5 13.26 -4.55 -21.38
C LEU A 5 12.48 -3.56 -20.52
N ASP A 6 11.49 -2.94 -21.14
CA ASP A 6 10.53 -2.08 -20.44
C ASP A 6 9.84 -2.95 -19.37
N SER A 7 10.31 -2.80 -18.12
CA SER A 7 9.80 -3.53 -16.98
C SER A 7 8.29 -3.31 -16.78
N GLY A 8 7.76 -2.18 -17.23
CA GLY A 8 6.32 -1.92 -17.31
C GLY A 8 5.61 -2.89 -18.24
N LYS A 9 6.18 -3.19 -19.42
CA LYS A 9 5.59 -4.15 -20.37
C LYS A 9 5.64 -5.58 -19.85
N LEU A 10 6.65 -5.96 -19.10
CA LEU A 10 6.76 -7.30 -18.50
C LEU A 10 5.68 -7.52 -17.41
N MET A 11 5.34 -6.51 -16.63
CA MET A 11 4.23 -6.59 -15.66
C MET A 11 2.86 -6.68 -16.34
N PHE A 12 2.69 -6.02 -17.49
CA PHE A 12 1.45 -6.09 -18.27
C PHE A 12 1.30 -7.39 -19.09
N SER A 13 2.41 -8.06 -19.42
CA SER A 13 2.39 -9.30 -20.23
C SER A 13 1.97 -10.54 -19.46
N SER A 14 1.96 -10.50 -18.12
CA SER A 14 1.59 -11.64 -17.26
C SER A 14 0.08 -11.88 -17.12
N GLY A 15 -0.75 -11.08 -17.78
CA GLY A 15 -2.21 -11.25 -17.77
C GLY A 15 -2.91 -10.97 -16.45
N ASN A 16 -2.17 -10.72 -15.38
CA ASN A 16 -2.69 -10.31 -14.10
C ASN A 16 -2.59 -8.78 -13.98
N ASN A 17 -3.67 -8.09 -14.32
CA ASN A 17 -3.83 -6.65 -14.06
C ASN A 17 -3.98 -6.41 -12.56
N ASP A 18 -2.91 -6.58 -11.83
CA ASP A 18 -2.83 -6.41 -10.38
C ASP A 18 -2.52 -4.96 -10.00
N GLU A 19 -2.11 -4.18 -10.99
CA GLU A 19 -1.83 -2.76 -10.81
C GLU A 19 -3.11 -1.95 -10.94
N CYS A 20 -3.51 -1.34 -9.84
CA CYS A 20 -4.73 -0.54 -9.75
C CYS A 20 -4.43 0.78 -9.07
N TYR A 21 -4.83 1.88 -9.72
CA TYR A 21 -4.69 3.21 -9.15
C TYR A 21 -5.81 3.49 -8.15
N THR A 22 -5.41 3.95 -6.99
CA THR A 22 -6.34 4.33 -5.94
C THR A 22 -6.94 5.70 -6.25
N PRO A 23 -8.28 5.84 -6.24
CA PRO A 23 -8.92 7.12 -6.44
C PRO A 23 -8.69 8.06 -5.25
N ASP A 24 -8.93 9.35 -5.46
CA ASP A 24 -8.71 10.39 -4.44
C ASP A 24 -9.45 10.13 -3.14
N TYR A 25 -10.70 9.69 -3.21
CA TYR A 25 -11.52 9.37 -2.04
C TYR A 25 -11.05 8.12 -1.29
N GLY A 26 -10.19 7.30 -1.89
CA GLY A 26 -9.57 6.15 -1.24
C GLY A 26 -8.37 6.54 -0.37
N VAL A 27 -7.76 7.68 -0.61
CA VAL A 27 -6.63 8.19 0.20
C VAL A 27 -7.09 9.07 1.34
N LYS A 28 -8.06 9.95 1.13
CA LYS A 28 -8.54 10.92 2.12
C LYS A 28 -8.78 10.36 3.53
N PRO A 29 -9.45 9.21 3.72
CA PRO A 29 -9.75 8.71 5.05
C PRO A 29 -8.52 8.38 5.91
N ILE A 30 -7.40 8.01 5.31
CA ILE A 30 -6.19 7.65 6.06
C ILE A 30 -5.39 8.87 6.53
N LEU A 31 -5.57 10.04 5.90
CA LEU A 31 -4.74 11.22 6.16
C LEU A 31 -4.74 11.63 7.63
N LYS A 32 -5.90 11.59 8.29
CA LYS A 32 -6.04 11.97 9.70
C LYS A 32 -5.33 11.02 10.68
N TYR A 33 -5.00 9.81 10.24
CA TYR A 33 -4.29 8.82 11.05
C TYR A 33 -2.78 8.85 10.85
N ILE A 34 -2.28 9.64 9.90
CA ILE A 34 -0.85 9.82 9.68
C ILE A 34 -0.33 10.84 10.71
N PRO A 35 0.65 10.48 11.56
CA PRO A 35 1.17 11.41 12.56
C PRO A 35 1.75 12.67 11.92
N GLU A 36 1.49 13.81 12.54
CA GLU A 36 2.07 15.08 12.12
C GLU A 36 3.60 15.02 12.14
N GLY A 37 4.24 15.55 11.10
CA GLY A 37 5.69 15.55 10.95
C GLY A 37 6.33 14.21 10.57
N ALA A 38 5.55 13.12 10.47
CA ALA A 38 6.07 11.83 10.05
C ALA A 38 6.53 11.85 8.58
N THR A 39 7.62 11.15 8.30
CA THR A 39 8.04 10.82 6.93
C THR A 39 7.32 9.55 6.49
N VAL A 40 6.55 9.65 5.42
CA VAL A 40 5.71 8.56 4.90
C VAL A 40 6.39 7.91 3.71
N TRP A 41 6.57 6.60 3.78
CA TRP A 41 7.01 5.81 2.64
C TRP A 41 5.80 5.21 1.93
N CYS A 42 5.69 5.47 0.63
CA CYS A 42 4.68 4.92 -0.27
C CYS A 42 5.38 3.97 -1.26
N PRO A 43 5.60 2.70 -0.90
CA PRO A 43 6.47 1.80 -1.66
C PRO A 43 5.88 1.24 -2.95
N PHE A 44 4.62 1.52 -3.23
CA PHE A 44 3.90 1.08 -4.43
C PHE A 44 3.34 2.25 -5.23
N ASP A 45 3.94 3.42 -5.09
CA ASP A 45 3.43 4.66 -5.65
C ASP A 45 4.47 5.41 -6.45
N THR A 46 4.03 5.99 -7.56
CA THR A 46 4.81 6.97 -8.32
C THR A 46 4.65 8.37 -7.74
N ILE A 47 5.45 9.30 -8.22
CA ILE A 47 5.35 10.71 -7.81
C ILE A 47 3.97 11.33 -8.13
N ASP A 48 3.29 10.80 -9.14
CA ASP A 48 1.99 11.31 -9.62
C ASP A 48 0.79 10.59 -8.99
N SER A 49 1.02 9.59 -8.13
CA SER A 49 -0.06 8.85 -7.49
C SER A 49 -0.86 9.72 -6.51
N GLU A 50 -2.11 9.37 -6.28
CA GLU A 50 -2.97 10.06 -5.31
C GLU A 50 -2.41 10.02 -3.89
N PHE A 51 -1.76 8.93 -3.50
CA PHE A 51 -1.08 8.85 -2.21
C PHE A 51 0.01 9.91 -2.09
N THR A 52 0.90 10.00 -3.06
CA THR A 52 1.97 11.00 -3.08
C THR A 52 1.40 12.41 -3.11
N ARG A 53 0.42 12.67 -3.97
CA ARG A 53 -0.19 13.99 -4.14
C ARG A 53 -0.86 14.50 -2.87
N GLN A 54 -1.63 13.66 -2.19
CA GLN A 54 -2.39 14.08 -1.02
C GLN A 54 -1.56 14.09 0.26
N ILE A 55 -0.74 13.07 0.49
CA ILE A 55 0.08 12.99 1.71
C ILE A 55 1.15 14.07 1.72
N SER A 56 1.73 14.42 0.57
CA SER A 56 2.76 15.47 0.47
C SER A 56 2.28 16.86 0.85
N LYS A 57 0.97 17.09 0.94
CA LYS A 57 0.41 18.36 1.44
C LYS A 57 0.63 18.58 2.93
N GLN A 58 0.83 17.51 3.69
CA GLN A 58 0.97 17.56 5.15
C GLN A 58 2.22 16.88 5.69
N ASN A 59 2.81 15.95 4.94
CA ASN A 59 3.95 15.15 5.37
C ASN A 59 5.01 15.07 4.28
N LYS A 60 6.26 14.80 4.67
CA LYS A 60 7.29 14.39 3.73
C LYS A 60 6.96 12.99 3.20
N VAL A 61 7.01 12.80 1.88
CA VAL A 61 6.71 11.54 1.21
C VAL A 61 7.95 11.02 0.48
N ILE A 62 8.20 9.72 0.61
CA ILE A 62 9.13 8.97 -0.21
C ILE A 62 8.30 7.99 -1.03
N ALA A 63 8.14 8.28 -2.32
CA ALA A 63 7.44 7.41 -3.25
C ALA A 63 8.44 6.52 -3.99
N THR A 64 8.18 5.22 -3.99
CA THR A 64 8.97 4.26 -4.75
C THR A 64 8.04 3.29 -5.49
N HIS A 65 8.44 2.85 -6.66
CA HIS A 65 7.63 1.99 -7.51
C HIS A 65 8.50 1.09 -8.37
N ILE A 66 8.01 -0.10 -8.69
CA ILE A 66 8.75 -1.05 -9.53
C ILE A 66 9.04 -0.49 -10.93
N SER A 67 8.19 0.38 -11.47
CA SER A 67 8.43 1.06 -12.75
C SER A 67 9.63 2.00 -12.72
N MET A 68 10.09 2.39 -11.55
CA MET A 68 11.30 3.19 -11.34
C MET A 68 12.53 2.32 -11.08
N GLY A 69 12.41 1.00 -11.23
CA GLY A 69 13.47 0.03 -10.92
C GLY A 69 13.69 -0.17 -9.42
N ILE A 70 12.74 0.22 -8.58
CA ILE A 70 12.84 0.12 -7.12
C ILE A 70 11.82 -0.92 -6.64
N ASP A 71 12.32 -2.07 -6.18
CA ASP A 71 11.49 -3.15 -5.65
C ASP A 71 11.37 -3.02 -4.13
N PHE A 72 10.13 -3.08 -3.63
CA PHE A 72 9.83 -3.07 -2.20
C PHE A 72 10.57 -4.15 -1.41
N PHE A 73 10.87 -5.30 -2.01
CA PHE A 73 11.55 -6.40 -1.33
C PHE A 73 13.06 -6.20 -1.20
N ASP A 74 13.65 -5.34 -2.03
CA ASP A 74 15.10 -5.13 -2.09
C ASP A 74 15.53 -3.76 -1.56
N PHE A 75 14.61 -2.82 -1.46
CA PHE A 75 14.88 -1.44 -1.09
C PHE A 75 14.21 -1.05 0.22
N GLU A 76 14.89 -0.23 1.00
CA GLU A 76 14.36 0.49 2.17
C GLU A 76 14.96 1.90 2.17
N PRO A 77 14.14 2.97 2.32
CA PRO A 77 14.68 4.31 2.50
C PRO A 77 15.56 4.40 3.75
N GLU A 78 16.58 5.26 3.73
CA GLU A 78 17.47 5.46 4.88
C GLU A 78 16.72 5.93 6.13
N TYR A 79 15.69 6.77 5.94
CA TYR A 79 14.83 7.24 7.02
C TYR A 79 13.36 7.28 6.59
N TRP A 80 12.49 6.73 7.43
CA TRP A 80 11.05 6.79 7.28
C TRP A 80 10.36 6.39 8.61
N ASP A 81 9.12 6.82 8.80
CA ASP A 81 8.36 6.58 10.03
C ASP A 81 7.19 5.62 9.85
N ILE A 82 6.47 5.72 8.74
CA ILE A 82 5.26 4.94 8.46
C ILE A 82 5.16 4.61 6.97
N ILE A 83 4.64 3.42 6.68
CA ILE A 83 4.24 3.02 5.32
C ILE A 83 2.74 3.27 5.14
N VAL A 84 2.37 3.95 4.06
CA VAL A 84 0.97 4.09 3.62
C VAL A 84 0.93 3.90 2.11
N SER A 85 0.27 2.83 1.65
CA SER A 85 0.23 2.54 0.22
C SER A 85 -0.82 1.50 -0.13
N ASN A 86 -0.98 1.24 -1.43
CA ASN A 86 -1.81 0.18 -1.95
C ASN A 86 -0.92 -0.86 -2.66
N PRO A 87 -0.59 -1.99 -2.01
CA PRO A 87 0.23 -3.03 -2.63
C PRO A 87 -0.56 -3.77 -3.70
N PRO A 88 0.12 -4.46 -4.64
CA PRO A 88 -0.52 -5.43 -5.51
C PRO A 88 -1.29 -6.48 -4.70
N PHE A 89 -2.47 -6.90 -5.18
CA PHE A 89 -3.33 -7.83 -4.44
C PHE A 89 -2.91 -9.30 -4.56
N THR A 90 -2.02 -9.62 -5.48
CA THR A 90 -1.33 -10.92 -5.52
C THR A 90 -0.17 -10.95 -4.53
N ASN A 91 0.21 -12.13 -4.06
CA ASN A 91 1.31 -12.30 -3.08
C ASN A 91 1.17 -11.47 -1.78
N LYS A 92 -0.05 -11.14 -1.38
CA LYS A 92 -0.37 -10.27 -0.21
C LYS A 92 0.42 -10.66 1.03
N ARG A 93 0.57 -11.95 1.31
CA ARG A 93 1.30 -12.44 2.47
C ARG A 93 2.73 -11.90 2.52
N LYS A 94 3.46 -11.93 1.41
CA LYS A 94 4.84 -11.45 1.35
C LYS A 94 4.97 -9.96 1.62
N TYR A 95 4.04 -9.15 1.11
CA TYR A 95 4.03 -7.71 1.36
C TYR A 95 3.81 -7.40 2.84
N PHE A 96 2.86 -8.09 3.48
CA PHE A 96 2.62 -7.90 4.91
C PHE A 96 3.74 -8.47 5.78
N GLU A 97 4.33 -9.61 5.43
CA GLU A 97 5.51 -10.15 6.13
C GLU A 97 6.65 -9.15 6.12
N ARG A 98 6.93 -8.53 4.97
CA ARG A 98 7.97 -7.52 4.88
C ARG A 98 7.62 -6.26 5.66
N ALA A 99 6.41 -5.73 5.53
CA ALA A 99 5.97 -4.56 6.30
C ALA A 99 6.10 -4.81 7.82
N LEU A 100 5.69 -5.97 8.29
CA LEU A 100 5.83 -6.37 9.70
C LEU A 100 7.30 -6.47 10.13
N SER A 101 8.20 -6.92 9.26
CA SER A 101 9.63 -7.10 9.56
C SER A 101 10.33 -5.81 9.93
N PHE A 102 9.84 -4.65 9.48
CA PHE A 102 10.40 -3.35 9.83
C PHE A 102 10.11 -2.90 11.26
N GLY A 103 9.12 -3.49 11.91
CA GLY A 103 8.73 -3.11 13.27
C GLY A 103 8.20 -1.68 13.39
N LYS A 104 7.74 -1.08 12.31
CA LYS A 104 7.20 0.29 12.24
C LYS A 104 5.74 0.27 11.82
N PRO A 105 4.97 1.32 12.10
CA PRO A 105 3.58 1.42 11.67
C PRO A 105 3.42 1.33 10.15
N PHE A 106 2.33 0.72 9.71
CA PHE A 106 1.94 0.72 8.30
C PHE A 106 0.41 0.73 8.15
N ALA A 107 -0.05 1.24 7.03
CA ALA A 107 -1.43 1.14 6.58
C ALA A 107 -1.45 0.75 5.10
N LEU A 108 -1.85 -0.47 4.81
CA LEU A 108 -1.90 -1.02 3.45
C LEU A 108 -3.34 -1.36 3.07
N ILE A 109 -3.76 -0.98 1.86
CA ILE A 109 -5.05 -1.38 1.32
C ILE A 109 -5.00 -2.87 0.95
N MET A 110 -6.01 -3.61 1.37
CA MET A 110 -6.18 -5.02 1.02
C MET A 110 -7.65 -5.39 0.89
N THR A 111 -7.92 -6.42 0.10
CA THR A 111 -9.27 -6.95 -0.05
C THR A 111 -9.79 -7.53 1.27
N ASN A 112 -11.05 -7.26 1.61
CA ASN A 112 -11.65 -7.75 2.86
C ASN A 112 -11.74 -9.27 2.92
N THR A 113 -11.85 -9.94 1.78
CA THR A 113 -11.87 -11.40 1.68
C THR A 113 -10.61 -12.05 2.23
N TRP A 114 -9.47 -11.36 2.17
CA TRP A 114 -8.22 -11.85 2.71
C TRP A 114 -8.25 -12.11 4.21
N LEU A 115 -9.07 -11.37 4.94
CA LEU A 115 -9.19 -11.53 6.40
C LEU A 115 -9.75 -12.91 6.81
N ASN A 116 -10.39 -13.61 5.89
CA ASN A 116 -10.90 -14.97 6.12
C ASN A 116 -9.83 -16.05 5.89
N ASP A 117 -8.70 -15.70 5.29
CA ASP A 117 -7.62 -16.64 5.02
C ASP A 117 -6.83 -16.98 6.30
N SER A 118 -6.10 -18.07 6.27
CA SER A 118 -5.24 -18.49 7.38
C SER A 118 -4.01 -17.58 7.57
N ALA A 119 -3.53 -16.97 6.48
CA ALA A 119 -2.31 -16.14 6.51
C ALA A 119 -2.43 -14.94 7.45
N PRO A 120 -3.49 -14.10 7.41
CA PRO A 120 -3.60 -12.99 8.35
C PRO A 120 -3.75 -13.45 9.80
N LYS A 121 -4.41 -14.56 10.07
CA LYS A 121 -4.50 -15.12 11.42
C LYS A 121 -3.12 -15.47 12.00
N GLN A 122 -2.21 -15.94 11.16
CA GLN A 122 -0.85 -16.26 11.57
C GLN A 122 0.03 -15.00 11.69
N LEU A 123 -0.06 -14.10 10.70
CA LEU A 123 0.77 -12.89 10.64
C LEU A 123 0.45 -11.90 11.76
N PHE A 124 -0.82 -11.75 12.09
CA PHE A 124 -1.30 -10.75 13.05
C PHE A 124 -1.63 -11.35 14.42
N LYS A 125 -1.27 -12.61 14.65
CA LYS A 125 -1.40 -13.22 15.97
C LYS A 125 -0.68 -12.37 17.02
N ASP A 126 -1.37 -12.08 18.10
CA ASP A 126 -0.86 -11.27 19.22
C ASP A 126 -0.47 -9.83 18.83
N LYS A 127 -1.08 -9.29 17.76
CA LYS A 127 -0.88 -7.92 17.30
C LYS A 127 -2.20 -7.16 17.27
N ASP A 128 -2.14 -5.88 17.60
CA ASP A 128 -3.30 -4.98 17.58
C ASP A 128 -3.60 -4.53 16.14
N LEU A 129 -4.26 -5.39 15.40
CA LEU A 129 -4.70 -5.11 14.04
C LEU A 129 -5.89 -4.15 14.05
N GLN A 130 -5.80 -3.08 13.29
CA GLN A 130 -6.88 -2.15 13.07
C GLN A 130 -7.29 -2.15 11.60
N LEU A 131 -8.58 -1.97 11.36
CA LEU A 131 -9.13 -1.86 10.02
C LEU A 131 -9.81 -0.51 9.85
N LEU A 132 -9.49 0.18 8.78
CA LEU A 132 -10.24 1.32 8.32
C LEU A 132 -11.10 0.89 7.14
N MET A 133 -12.38 0.67 7.40
CA MET A 133 -13.35 0.22 6.40
C MET A 133 -13.96 1.42 5.68
N PHE A 134 -14.14 1.29 4.37
CA PHE A 134 -14.84 2.29 3.58
C PHE A 134 -16.35 2.06 3.66
N ASP A 135 -17.11 3.13 3.66
CA ASP A 135 -18.58 3.09 3.63
C ASP A 135 -19.15 2.64 2.28
N LYS A 136 -18.34 2.74 1.22
CA LYS A 136 -18.69 2.34 -0.14
C LYS A 136 -17.58 1.50 -0.76
N ARG A 137 -17.97 0.68 -1.74
CA ARG A 137 -17.01 -0.06 -2.55
C ARG A 137 -16.13 0.94 -3.32
N MET A 138 -14.82 0.80 -3.17
CA MET A 138 -13.85 1.59 -3.90
C MET A 138 -13.79 1.13 -5.36
N LYS A 139 -13.85 2.09 -6.27
CA LYS A 139 -13.64 1.86 -7.70
C LYS A 139 -12.20 2.19 -8.06
N PHE A 140 -11.41 1.17 -8.26
CA PHE A 140 -10.04 1.32 -8.73
C PHE A 140 -10.00 1.64 -10.22
N ILE A 141 -8.96 2.31 -10.62
CA ILE A 141 -8.71 2.67 -12.02
C ILE A 141 -7.59 1.77 -12.53
N SER A 142 -7.88 1.03 -13.59
CA SER A 142 -6.86 0.24 -14.29
C SER A 142 -5.88 1.14 -15.05
N PRO A 143 -4.67 0.65 -15.40
CA PRO A 143 -3.68 1.44 -16.16
C PRO A 143 -4.19 1.99 -17.49
N ASP A 144 -5.19 1.37 -18.07
CA ASP A 144 -5.88 1.84 -19.30
C ASP A 144 -6.93 2.94 -19.07
N GLY A 145 -7.08 3.40 -17.81
CA GLY A 145 -8.02 4.46 -17.42
C GLY A 145 -9.46 3.99 -17.19
N ARG A 146 -9.76 2.70 -17.29
CA ARG A 146 -11.10 2.16 -17.04
C ARG A 146 -11.30 1.76 -15.57
N ASP A 147 -12.55 1.81 -15.12
CA ASP A 147 -12.93 1.29 -13.81
C ASP A 147 -12.63 -0.22 -13.73
N ASN A 148 -11.98 -0.66 -12.66
CA ASN A 148 -11.74 -2.07 -12.42
C ASN A 148 -12.81 -2.63 -11.48
N ASP A 149 -13.83 -3.28 -12.04
CA ASP A 149 -14.93 -3.86 -11.30
C ASP A 149 -14.64 -5.24 -10.71
N LYS A 150 -13.45 -5.80 -10.97
CA LYS A 150 -13.08 -7.14 -10.49
C LYS A 150 -12.63 -7.14 -9.03
N ILE A 151 -12.25 -5.99 -8.51
CA ILE A 151 -11.77 -5.88 -7.13
C ILE A 151 -12.96 -5.83 -6.18
N THR A 152 -12.96 -6.73 -5.21
CA THR A 152 -13.97 -6.78 -4.14
C THR A 152 -13.78 -5.63 -3.14
N SER A 153 -14.63 -5.55 -2.14
CA SER A 153 -14.49 -4.55 -1.07
C SER A 153 -13.12 -4.61 -0.41
N VAL A 154 -12.54 -3.45 -0.15
CA VAL A 154 -11.22 -3.28 0.47
C VAL A 154 -11.32 -2.46 1.74
N SER A 155 -10.27 -2.57 2.57
CA SER A 155 -10.05 -1.71 3.73
C SER A 155 -8.56 -1.44 3.88
N TYR A 156 -8.21 -0.38 4.65
CA TYR A 156 -6.85 -0.29 5.15
C TYR A 156 -6.66 -1.30 6.27
N THR A 157 -5.68 -2.16 6.12
CA THR A 157 -5.14 -2.99 7.18
C THR A 157 -4.01 -2.22 7.84
N HIS A 158 -4.23 -1.82 9.07
CA HIS A 158 -3.39 -0.89 9.80
C HIS A 158 -2.81 -1.57 11.03
N LEU A 159 -1.52 -1.46 11.20
CA LEU A 159 -0.83 -1.85 12.43
C LEU A 159 -0.12 -0.62 12.99
N THR A 160 -0.51 -0.22 14.19
CA THR A 160 0.22 0.74 14.99
C THR A 160 1.04 0.02 16.04
N LEU A 161 2.27 0.47 16.23
CA LEU A 161 3.00 0.08 17.43
C LEU A 161 2.35 0.75 18.64
N PRO A 162 2.20 0.04 19.77
CA PRO A 162 1.69 0.67 20.99
C PRO A 162 2.57 1.87 21.34
N THR A 163 1.97 3.05 21.43
CA THR A 163 2.66 4.23 21.93
C THR A 163 2.92 4.03 23.42
N LYS A 164 4.11 4.36 23.88
CA LYS A 164 4.51 4.19 25.30
C LYS A 164 3.63 4.95 26.30
N ASN A 165 2.67 5.73 25.83
CA ASN A 165 1.79 6.60 26.63
C ASN A 165 0.36 6.08 26.70
N GLU A 166 0.03 4.95 26.08
CA GLU A 166 -1.24 4.28 26.25
C GLU A 166 -1.12 3.28 27.41
N VAL A 167 -1.20 3.81 28.57
CA VAL A 167 -1.36 3.05 29.80
C VAL A 167 -2.80 3.21 30.27
#